data_af9c9aa80fa2931b6d20f5e1822bc85a
#
_entry.id   af9c9aa80fa2931b6d20f5e1822bc85a
#
_cell.length_a   1.000
_cell.length_b   1.000
_cell.length_c   1.000
_cell.angle_alpha   90.00
_cell.angle_beta   90.00
_cell.angle_gamma   90.00
#
_symmetry.space_group_name_H-M   'P 1'
#
loop_
_entity.id
_entity.type
_entity.pdbx_description
1 polymer ?
#
loop_
_entity_poly.entity_id
_entity_poly.type
_entity_poly.pdbx_seq_one_letter_code
_entity_poly.pdbx_strand_id
1 'polypeptide(L)'
;QRQMCIRDRHELAPIFSTTNVATDHNQLTMETMKNVALRHGLVCLLHEKPFAGVNGSGKHDNWSITTDTGMNLLDPGETPNENIQFLLVLACVIKAVDTHADLLRRSASNVGNDLRLGASEAPPAIVSIFLGTQLEDVVRQLVETGEARSCLEGSTLHTGVSTVPDLPMDATDRNRTSPFAFTGNKFEFRMVGSSDSIGSPTTTINAIVAEAFCEAADRLEAAGEENFDMAVHDLIKEYMTAHQRILFNGDGYSKEWEKEAQRRGLPVFPGMIDSVEALTTDKAIRLY
;
A
#
# COMPACT_ATOMS: atom_id res chain seq x y z
N GLN A 1 29.38 16.60 -18.66
CA GLN A 1 29.74 15.59 -17.62
C GLN A 1 29.63 16.14 -16.19
N ARG A 2 30.13 17.38 -15.93
CA ARG A 2 30.00 17.99 -14.59
C ARG A 2 28.54 18.22 -14.16
N GLN A 3 27.65 18.52 -15.07
CA GLN A 3 26.23 18.70 -14.76
C GLN A 3 25.50 17.41 -14.40
N MET A 4 25.89 16.26 -14.92
CA MET A 4 25.32 14.97 -14.55
C MET A 4 25.72 14.56 -13.13
N CYS A 5 27.00 14.77 -12.75
CA CYS A 5 27.47 14.46 -11.40
C CYS A 5 26.83 15.33 -10.30
N ILE A 6 26.36 16.55 -10.65
CA ILE A 6 25.72 17.46 -9.68
C ILE A 6 24.26 17.05 -9.38
N ARG A 7 23.66 16.22 -10.22
CA ARG A 7 22.24 15.80 -10.12
C ARG A 7 22.09 14.30 -9.91
N ASP A 8 23.09 13.65 -9.34
CA ASP A 8 22.98 12.23 -9.02
C ASP A 8 21.89 12.01 -7.96
N ARG A 9 21.03 11.05 -8.24
CA ARG A 9 20.04 10.55 -7.31
C ARG A 9 20.56 9.26 -6.70
N HIS A 10 20.64 9.24 -5.39
CA HIS A 10 21.01 8.07 -4.61
C HIS A 10 19.77 7.54 -3.88
N GLU A 11 19.59 6.26 -3.94
CA GLU A 11 18.51 5.58 -3.24
C GLU A 11 19.10 4.83 -2.05
N LEU A 12 18.52 5.06 -0.86
CA LEU A 12 18.87 4.35 0.35
C LEU A 12 17.89 3.20 0.53
N ALA A 13 18.40 1.97 0.60
CA ALA A 13 17.63 0.77 0.90
C ALA A 13 17.97 0.29 2.32
N PRO A 14 17.29 0.76 3.37
CA PRO A 14 17.55 0.34 4.73
C PRO A 14 17.06 -1.08 5.00
N ILE A 15 17.68 -1.76 5.95
CA ILE A 15 17.08 -2.95 6.57
C ILE A 15 15.90 -2.46 7.40
N PHE A 16 14.72 -3.01 7.16
CA PHE A 16 13.51 -2.58 7.87
C PHE A 16 13.53 -3.03 9.34
N SER A 17 12.87 -2.25 10.18
CA SER A 17 12.73 -2.48 11.62
C SER A 17 11.30 -2.10 12.06
N THR A 18 11.03 -2.13 13.36
CA THR A 18 9.74 -1.68 13.89
C THR A 18 9.47 -0.21 13.52
N THR A 19 8.21 0.15 13.32
CA THR A 19 7.77 1.43 12.74
C THR A 19 8.37 2.65 13.43
N ASN A 20 8.36 2.71 14.77
CA ASN A 20 8.92 3.85 15.51
C ASN A 20 10.44 3.97 15.28
N VAL A 21 11.18 2.86 15.36
CA VAL A 21 12.62 2.84 15.11
C VAL A 21 12.92 3.21 13.66
N ALA A 22 12.15 2.69 12.70
CA ALA A 22 12.30 3.03 11.29
C ALA A 22 12.05 4.51 11.02
N THR A 23 11.04 5.10 11.68
CA THR A 23 10.74 6.54 11.57
C THR A 23 11.89 7.38 12.11
N ASP A 24 12.40 7.07 13.29
CA ASP A 24 13.51 7.80 13.91
C ASP A 24 14.80 7.68 13.09
N HIS A 25 15.13 6.47 12.63
CA HIS A 25 16.28 6.23 11.76
C HIS A 25 16.19 7.04 10.46
N ASN A 26 15.00 7.12 9.89
CA ASN A 26 14.79 7.87 8.66
C ASN A 26 15.01 9.37 8.89
N GLN A 27 14.49 9.96 9.98
CA GLN A 27 14.72 11.36 10.31
C GLN A 27 16.22 11.64 10.55
N LEU A 28 16.90 10.76 11.34
CA LEU A 28 18.33 10.88 11.58
C LEU A 28 19.15 10.77 10.29
N THR A 29 18.77 9.86 9.40
CA THR A 29 19.41 9.68 8.10
C THR A 29 19.31 10.94 7.26
N MET A 30 18.12 11.54 7.16
CA MET A 30 17.87 12.77 6.40
C MET A 30 18.73 13.93 6.94
N GLU A 31 18.81 14.08 8.24
CA GLU A 31 19.65 15.12 8.88
C GLU A 31 21.15 14.85 8.65
N THR A 32 21.57 13.60 8.78
CA THR A 32 22.96 13.19 8.54
C THR A 32 23.36 13.46 7.09
N MET A 33 22.50 13.13 6.12
CA MET A 33 22.76 13.39 4.69
C MET A 33 22.98 14.88 4.41
N LYS A 34 22.15 15.75 4.98
CA LYS A 34 22.32 17.22 4.84
C LYS A 34 23.66 17.69 5.42
N ASN A 35 23.99 17.24 6.62
CA ASN A 35 25.20 17.63 7.33
C ASN A 35 26.47 17.13 6.62
N VAL A 36 26.45 15.89 6.12
CA VAL A 36 27.59 15.31 5.37
C VAL A 36 27.77 16.04 4.05
N ALA A 37 26.70 16.27 3.29
CA ALA A 37 26.78 17.03 2.03
C ALA A 37 27.39 18.41 2.24
N LEU A 38 26.96 19.13 3.28
CA LEU A 38 27.48 20.45 3.60
C LEU A 38 29.00 20.42 3.89
N ARG A 39 29.50 19.41 4.64
CA ARG A 39 30.94 19.25 4.93
C ARG A 39 31.78 19.02 3.69
N HIS A 40 31.17 18.46 2.63
CA HIS A 40 31.82 18.23 1.34
C HIS A 40 31.56 19.33 0.30
N GLY A 41 30.99 20.48 0.71
CA GLY A 41 30.66 21.57 -0.22
C GLY A 41 29.55 21.24 -1.21
N LEU A 42 28.69 20.27 -0.84
CA LEU A 42 27.53 19.86 -1.63
C LEU A 42 26.23 20.26 -0.94
N VAL A 43 25.14 20.25 -1.69
CA VAL A 43 23.79 20.47 -1.18
C VAL A 43 22.99 19.18 -1.32
N CYS A 44 22.45 18.69 -0.22
CA CYS A 44 21.52 17.57 -0.22
C CYS A 44 20.10 18.08 -0.42
N LEU A 45 19.48 17.75 -1.54
CA LEU A 45 18.10 18.09 -1.84
C LEU A 45 17.21 16.88 -1.53
N LEU A 46 16.42 17.00 -0.47
CA LEU A 46 15.45 16.00 -0.05
C LEU A 46 14.03 16.34 -0.53
N HIS A 47 13.91 17.27 -1.47
CA HIS A 47 12.63 17.62 -2.08
C HIS A 47 12.12 16.48 -2.96
N GLU A 48 10.82 16.32 -2.99
CA GLU A 48 10.11 15.30 -3.77
C GLU A 48 10.38 15.41 -5.27
N LYS A 49 10.44 16.64 -5.78
CA LYS A 49 10.67 16.95 -7.20
C LYS A 49 11.55 18.19 -7.32
N PRO A 50 12.87 18.08 -7.11
CA PRO A 50 13.76 19.24 -7.07
C PRO A 50 13.96 19.90 -8.44
N PHE A 51 13.76 19.16 -9.55
CA PHE A 51 13.96 19.65 -10.89
C PHE A 51 12.88 19.17 -11.86
N ALA A 52 12.47 20.04 -12.79
CA ALA A 52 11.61 19.63 -13.89
C ALA A 52 12.34 18.64 -14.82
N GLY A 53 11.62 17.68 -15.39
CA GLY A 53 12.15 16.71 -16.35
C GLY A 53 13.02 15.59 -15.77
N VAL A 54 13.19 15.51 -14.45
CA VAL A 54 13.85 14.37 -13.78
C VAL A 54 12.89 13.67 -12.83
N ASN A 55 13.18 12.42 -12.50
CA ASN A 55 12.37 11.65 -11.56
C ASN A 55 12.33 12.30 -10.18
N GLY A 56 11.22 12.14 -9.50
CA GLY A 56 11.05 12.55 -8.11
C GLY A 56 11.65 11.54 -7.13
N SER A 57 11.59 11.86 -5.85
CA SER A 57 12.01 11.00 -4.76
C SER A 57 10.88 10.84 -3.74
N GLY A 58 10.71 9.62 -3.25
CA GLY A 58 9.73 9.28 -2.22
C GLY A 58 10.28 8.26 -1.24
N LYS A 59 9.43 7.85 -0.32
CA LYS A 59 9.69 6.78 0.64
C LYS A 59 8.65 5.69 0.47
N HIS A 60 9.05 4.44 0.66
CA HIS A 60 8.11 3.34 0.76
C HIS A 60 7.95 2.98 2.24
N ASP A 61 6.72 3.05 2.72
CA ASP A 61 6.36 2.63 4.07
C ASP A 61 5.91 1.17 3.99
N ASN A 62 6.76 0.27 4.48
CA ASN A 62 6.43 -1.16 4.56
C ASN A 62 5.64 -1.40 5.84
N TRP A 63 4.44 -1.91 5.70
CA TRP A 63 3.49 -2.09 6.77
C TRP A 63 2.97 -3.52 6.85
N SER A 64 3.01 -4.12 8.03
CA SER A 64 2.41 -5.42 8.34
C SER A 64 1.88 -5.44 9.77
N ILE A 65 1.12 -6.48 10.11
CA ILE A 65 0.54 -6.68 11.44
C ILE A 65 1.06 -7.99 11.98
N THR A 66 1.65 -7.96 13.17
CA THR A 66 2.12 -9.16 13.85
C THR A 66 1.46 -9.27 15.22
N THR A 67 1.21 -10.51 15.66
CA THR A 67 0.80 -10.79 17.04
C THR A 67 1.98 -10.58 17.99
N ASP A 68 1.71 -10.56 19.29
CA ASP A 68 2.71 -10.56 20.35
C ASP A 68 3.63 -11.80 20.34
N THR A 69 3.14 -12.91 19.76
CA THR A 69 3.90 -14.14 19.54
C THR A 69 4.78 -14.10 18.29
N GLY A 70 4.71 -13.01 17.51
CA GLY A 70 5.50 -12.81 16.30
C GLY A 70 4.90 -13.39 15.02
N MET A 71 3.66 -13.88 15.04
CA MET A 71 2.97 -14.37 13.85
C MET A 71 2.53 -13.18 12.99
N ASN A 72 2.94 -13.15 11.72
CA ASN A 72 2.50 -12.13 10.76
C ASN A 72 1.09 -12.48 10.23
N LEU A 73 0.12 -11.62 10.50
CA LEU A 73 -1.27 -11.81 10.06
C LEU A 73 -1.49 -11.57 8.57
N LEU A 74 -0.52 -10.96 7.89
CA LEU A 74 -0.51 -10.76 6.43
C LEU A 74 0.32 -11.81 5.70
N ASP A 75 0.70 -12.91 6.35
CA ASP A 75 1.33 -14.05 5.69
C ASP A 75 0.24 -14.95 5.10
N PRO A 76 0.13 -15.06 3.76
CA PRO A 76 -0.87 -15.88 3.11
C PRO A 76 -0.62 -17.38 3.28
N GLY A 77 0.62 -17.78 3.61
CA GLY A 77 1.03 -19.18 3.61
C GLY A 77 1.12 -19.77 2.19
N GLU A 78 1.20 -21.11 2.12
CA GLU A 78 1.30 -21.83 0.83
C GLU A 78 -0.06 -21.91 0.11
N THR A 79 -1.15 -21.90 0.85
CA THR A 79 -2.53 -21.99 0.33
C THR A 79 -3.37 -20.79 0.78
N PRO A 80 -3.20 -19.61 0.15
CA PRO A 80 -3.90 -18.39 0.55
C PRO A 80 -5.43 -18.51 0.59
N ASN A 81 -6.00 -19.31 -0.30
CA ASN A 81 -7.44 -19.55 -0.39
C ASN A 81 -8.02 -20.35 0.79
N GLU A 82 -7.19 -21.09 1.51
CA GLU A 82 -7.59 -21.87 2.69
C GLU A 82 -7.25 -21.15 4.01
N ASN A 83 -6.43 -20.11 3.97
CA ASN A 83 -6.03 -19.36 5.15
C ASN A 83 -7.09 -18.32 5.52
N ILE A 84 -8.11 -18.76 6.24
CA ILE A 84 -9.27 -17.93 6.61
C ILE A 84 -8.85 -16.73 7.47
N GLN A 85 -7.87 -16.89 8.37
CA GLN A 85 -7.35 -15.79 9.17
C GLN A 85 -6.73 -14.70 8.29
N PHE A 86 -5.89 -15.10 7.34
CA PHE A 86 -5.30 -14.18 6.38
C PHE A 86 -6.37 -13.47 5.54
N LEU A 87 -7.35 -14.22 5.04
CA LEU A 87 -8.45 -13.67 4.22
C LEU A 87 -9.30 -12.67 4.99
N LEU A 88 -9.59 -12.92 6.27
CA LEU A 88 -10.31 -11.99 7.13
C LEU A 88 -9.51 -10.70 7.34
N VAL A 89 -8.23 -10.82 7.67
CA VAL A 89 -7.33 -9.67 7.86
C VAL A 89 -7.22 -8.87 6.56
N LEU A 90 -7.05 -9.55 5.42
CA LEU A 90 -7.01 -8.91 4.11
C LEU A 90 -8.31 -8.16 3.79
N ALA A 91 -9.46 -8.77 4.08
CA ALA A 91 -10.77 -8.14 3.88
C ALA A 91 -10.94 -6.87 4.74
N CYS A 92 -10.49 -6.90 5.99
CA CYS A 92 -10.49 -5.73 6.87
C CYS A 92 -9.58 -4.61 6.32
N VAL A 93 -8.38 -4.95 5.82
CA VAL A 93 -7.48 -3.96 5.22
C VAL A 93 -8.09 -3.35 3.95
N ILE A 94 -8.68 -4.15 3.07
CA ILE A 94 -9.35 -3.66 1.86
C ILE A 94 -10.49 -2.70 2.23
N LYS A 95 -11.35 -3.08 3.19
CA LYS A 95 -12.42 -2.24 3.70
C LYS A 95 -11.88 -0.93 4.28
N ALA A 96 -10.87 -0.99 5.15
CA ALA A 96 -10.27 0.18 5.79
C ALA A 96 -9.76 1.18 4.76
N VAL A 97 -8.99 0.70 3.79
CA VAL A 97 -8.40 1.55 2.75
C VAL A 97 -9.45 2.12 1.81
N ASP A 98 -10.47 1.34 1.42
CA ASP A 98 -11.56 1.85 0.57
C ASP A 98 -12.42 2.90 1.30
N THR A 99 -12.74 2.65 2.56
CA THR A 99 -13.56 3.56 3.37
C THR A 99 -12.85 4.89 3.61
N HIS A 100 -11.54 4.86 3.83
CA HIS A 100 -10.74 6.00 4.21
C HIS A 100 -9.63 6.36 3.19
N ALA A 101 -9.85 6.06 1.90
CA ALA A 101 -8.91 6.39 0.84
C ALA A 101 -8.56 7.88 0.78
N ASP A 102 -9.52 8.74 1.14
CA ASP A 102 -9.36 10.18 1.25
C ASP A 102 -8.35 10.57 2.34
N LEU A 103 -8.46 10.00 3.54
CA LEU A 103 -7.54 10.25 4.65
C LEU A 103 -6.14 9.70 4.35
N LEU A 104 -6.08 8.51 3.75
CA LEU A 104 -4.80 7.92 3.38
C LEU A 104 -4.10 8.74 2.28
N ARG A 105 -4.83 9.23 1.26
CA ARG A 105 -4.30 10.17 0.28
C ARG A 105 -3.83 11.48 0.96
N ARG A 106 -4.61 12.01 1.90
CA ARG A 106 -4.28 13.23 2.63
C ARG A 106 -3.00 13.07 3.45
N SER A 107 -2.76 11.91 4.05
CA SER A 107 -1.58 11.63 4.88
C SER A 107 -0.25 11.76 4.14
N ALA A 108 -0.27 11.67 2.81
CA ALA A 108 0.89 11.82 1.93
C ALA A 108 0.84 13.11 1.08
N SER A 109 0.01 14.08 1.46
CA SER A 109 -0.19 15.31 0.69
C SER A 109 0.71 16.44 1.19
N ASN A 110 1.58 16.91 0.33
CA ASN A 110 2.26 18.20 0.44
C ASN A 110 2.51 18.77 -0.96
N VAL A 111 2.79 20.06 -1.04
CA VAL A 111 2.97 20.78 -2.31
C VAL A 111 4.11 20.19 -3.17
N GLY A 112 5.20 19.77 -2.54
CA GLY A 112 6.33 19.14 -3.24
C GLY A 112 5.97 17.76 -3.79
N ASN A 113 5.24 16.97 -2.99
CA ASN A 113 4.84 15.63 -3.37
C ASN A 113 3.77 15.60 -4.47
N ASP A 114 2.90 16.60 -4.53
CA ASP A 114 1.92 16.74 -5.63
C ASP A 114 2.61 16.91 -6.99
N LEU A 115 3.79 17.53 -7.02
CA LEU A 115 4.61 17.65 -8.24
C LEU A 115 5.28 16.32 -8.63
N ARG A 116 5.42 15.38 -7.70
CA ARG A 116 6.02 14.06 -7.91
C ARG A 116 4.99 13.03 -8.32
N LEU A 117 3.83 12.98 -7.66
CA LEU A 117 2.82 11.94 -7.86
C LEU A 117 2.30 11.94 -9.31
N GLY A 118 2.04 10.74 -9.82
CA GLY A 118 1.51 10.53 -11.17
C GLY A 118 2.54 10.66 -12.29
N ALA A 119 3.83 10.78 -11.98
CA ALA A 119 4.89 10.89 -12.97
C ALA A 119 6.10 10.03 -12.61
N SER A 120 6.69 9.35 -13.60
CA SER A 120 8.00 8.71 -13.53
C SER A 120 8.30 7.96 -12.23
N GLU A 121 7.81 6.75 -12.09
CA GLU A 121 8.02 5.85 -10.94
C GLU A 121 7.29 6.24 -9.64
N ALA A 122 6.56 7.35 -9.61
CA ALA A 122 5.72 7.72 -8.48
C ALA A 122 4.27 7.29 -8.72
N PRO A 123 3.56 6.73 -7.72
CA PRO A 123 2.17 6.31 -7.91
C PRO A 123 1.27 7.51 -8.25
N PRO A 124 0.11 7.27 -8.88
CA PRO A 124 -0.87 8.33 -9.12
C PRO A 124 -1.42 8.87 -7.80
N ALA A 125 -2.02 10.06 -7.85
CA ALA A 125 -2.66 10.72 -6.71
C ALA A 125 -4.03 10.11 -6.34
N ILE A 126 -4.24 8.84 -6.64
CA ILE A 126 -5.45 8.05 -6.39
C ILE A 126 -5.05 6.82 -5.60
N VAL A 127 -5.64 6.63 -4.42
CA VAL A 127 -5.38 5.43 -3.62
C VAL A 127 -6.07 4.24 -4.26
N SER A 128 -5.31 3.18 -4.50
CA SER A 128 -5.81 1.87 -4.93
C SER A 128 -4.92 0.78 -4.35
N ILE A 129 -5.44 -0.43 -4.27
CA ILE A 129 -4.74 -1.61 -3.75
C ILE A 129 -4.36 -2.52 -4.90
N PHE A 130 -3.10 -2.93 -4.94
CA PHE A 130 -2.60 -4.01 -5.78
C PHE A 130 -2.38 -5.26 -4.95
N LEU A 131 -2.95 -6.38 -5.38
CA LEU A 131 -2.84 -7.67 -4.70
C LEU A 131 -1.96 -8.68 -5.44
N GLY A 132 -1.74 -8.47 -6.74
CA GLY A 132 -1.18 -9.48 -7.63
C GLY A 132 -2.24 -10.46 -8.15
N THR A 133 -1.88 -11.20 -9.21
CA THR A 133 -2.82 -12.06 -9.94
C THR A 133 -3.39 -13.19 -9.10
N GLN A 134 -2.59 -13.75 -8.22
CA GLN A 134 -3.00 -14.87 -7.35
C GLN A 134 -4.09 -14.47 -6.36
N LEU A 135 -3.87 -13.42 -5.57
CA LEU A 135 -4.84 -12.96 -4.57
C LEU A 135 -6.04 -12.28 -5.22
N GLU A 136 -5.87 -11.62 -6.37
CA GLU A 136 -7.00 -11.09 -7.13
C GLU A 136 -7.95 -12.19 -7.57
N ASP A 137 -7.42 -13.32 -8.03
CA ASP A 137 -8.23 -14.48 -8.39
C ASP A 137 -8.98 -15.05 -7.17
N VAL A 138 -8.30 -15.17 -6.02
CA VAL A 138 -8.95 -15.61 -4.75
C VAL A 138 -10.09 -14.66 -4.37
N VAL A 139 -9.86 -13.34 -4.40
CA VAL A 139 -10.90 -12.35 -4.09
C VAL A 139 -12.06 -12.45 -5.08
N ARG A 140 -11.77 -12.61 -6.37
CA ARG A 140 -12.82 -12.77 -7.39
C ARG A 140 -13.68 -14.00 -7.12
N GLN A 141 -13.06 -15.15 -6.81
CA GLN A 141 -13.80 -16.37 -6.46
C GLN A 141 -14.70 -16.15 -5.23
N LEU A 142 -14.19 -15.51 -4.18
CA LEU A 142 -14.96 -15.19 -2.97
C LEU A 142 -16.17 -14.28 -3.27
N VAL A 143 -15.98 -13.27 -4.12
CA VAL A 143 -17.07 -12.36 -4.53
C VAL A 143 -18.13 -13.06 -5.37
N GLU A 144 -17.71 -13.86 -6.36
CA GLU A 144 -18.61 -14.50 -7.32
C GLU A 144 -19.35 -15.71 -6.74
N THR A 145 -18.64 -16.55 -5.99
CA THR A 145 -19.18 -17.84 -5.52
C THR A 145 -19.35 -17.92 -4.01
N GLY A 146 -18.70 -17.06 -3.25
CA GLY A 146 -18.62 -17.11 -1.79
C GLY A 146 -17.54 -18.03 -1.25
N GLU A 147 -16.83 -18.76 -2.11
CA GLU A 147 -15.77 -19.67 -1.74
C GLU A 147 -14.59 -19.56 -2.70
N ALA A 148 -13.36 -19.58 -2.19
CA ALA A 148 -12.16 -19.68 -2.99
C ALA A 148 -11.68 -21.13 -3.01
N ARG A 149 -11.99 -21.85 -4.08
CA ARG A 149 -11.72 -23.30 -4.21
C ARG A 149 -10.36 -23.64 -4.76
N SER A 150 -9.68 -22.67 -5.35
CA SER A 150 -8.37 -22.85 -5.97
C SER A 150 -7.53 -21.60 -5.81
N CYS A 151 -6.23 -21.79 -5.87
CA CYS A 151 -5.27 -20.73 -5.93
C CYS A 151 -4.45 -20.92 -7.20
N LEU A 152 -4.20 -19.84 -7.95
CA LEU A 152 -3.30 -19.90 -9.09
C LEU A 152 -1.91 -20.29 -8.59
N GLU A 153 -1.41 -21.44 -9.01
CA GLU A 153 -0.02 -21.82 -8.75
C GLU A 153 0.90 -20.81 -9.43
N GLY A 154 1.98 -20.45 -8.74
CA GLY A 154 3.01 -19.61 -9.34
C GLY A 154 3.47 -20.22 -10.67
N SER A 155 3.34 -19.50 -11.77
CA SER A 155 3.78 -19.98 -13.07
C SER A 155 5.30 -20.14 -13.05
N THR A 156 5.79 -21.23 -13.63
CA THR A 156 7.21 -21.46 -13.81
C THR A 156 7.64 -20.83 -15.13
N LEU A 157 8.64 -19.96 -15.10
CA LEU A 157 9.24 -19.43 -16.31
C LEU A 157 10.14 -20.50 -16.94
N HIS A 158 9.64 -21.13 -17.97
CA HIS A 158 10.45 -22.02 -18.81
C HIS A 158 11.36 -21.17 -19.70
N THR A 159 12.63 -21.13 -19.38
CA THR A 159 13.61 -20.31 -20.15
C THR A 159 13.86 -20.86 -21.56
N GLY A 160 13.41 -22.09 -21.87
CA GLY A 160 13.66 -22.75 -23.15
C GLY A 160 15.13 -23.15 -23.38
N VAL A 161 15.99 -22.92 -22.39
CA VAL A 161 17.41 -23.25 -22.43
C VAL A 161 17.68 -24.38 -21.45
N SER A 162 18.10 -25.52 -21.93
CA SER A 162 18.29 -26.75 -21.14
C SER A 162 19.33 -26.67 -20.01
N THR A 163 20.16 -25.64 -20.02
CA THR A 163 21.20 -25.39 -19.00
C THR A 163 20.80 -24.39 -17.91
N VAL A 164 19.66 -23.73 -18.07
CA VAL A 164 19.12 -22.79 -17.07
C VAL A 164 17.93 -23.48 -16.40
N PRO A 165 17.97 -23.67 -15.06
CA PRO A 165 16.83 -24.25 -14.35
C PRO A 165 15.58 -23.38 -14.56
N ASP A 166 14.43 -24.02 -14.59
CA ASP A 166 13.15 -23.32 -14.55
C ASP A 166 13.09 -22.44 -13.31
N LEU A 167 12.79 -21.16 -13.50
CA LEU A 167 12.68 -20.20 -12.41
C LEU A 167 11.22 -20.09 -12.01
N PRO A 168 10.89 -20.21 -10.72
CA PRO A 168 9.55 -19.87 -10.26
C PRO A 168 9.30 -18.40 -10.62
N MET A 169 8.26 -18.16 -11.41
CA MET A 169 7.79 -16.80 -11.65
C MET A 169 7.21 -16.29 -10.34
N ASP A 170 7.74 -15.19 -9.85
CA ASP A 170 7.20 -14.54 -8.67
C ASP A 170 5.75 -14.13 -8.98
N ALA A 171 4.79 -14.78 -8.32
CA ALA A 171 3.37 -14.47 -8.46
C ALA A 171 3.02 -13.06 -7.93
N THR A 172 3.96 -12.44 -7.22
CA THR A 172 3.91 -11.05 -6.80
C THR A 172 4.49 -10.14 -7.88
N ASP A 173 3.81 -10.05 -9.03
CA ASP A 173 4.18 -9.06 -10.05
C ASP A 173 4.13 -7.67 -9.41
N ARG A 174 5.32 -7.02 -9.33
CA ARG A 174 5.44 -5.70 -8.71
C ARG A 174 4.85 -4.65 -9.64
N ASN A 175 3.58 -4.36 -9.50
CA ASN A 175 3.03 -3.17 -10.13
C ASN A 175 3.65 -1.92 -9.47
N ARG A 176 4.63 -1.32 -10.15
CA ARG A 176 5.34 -0.13 -9.65
C ARG A 176 4.47 1.12 -9.60
N THR A 177 3.32 1.10 -10.26
CA THR A 177 2.38 2.22 -10.30
C THR A 177 1.37 2.20 -9.16
N SER A 178 1.25 1.09 -8.41
CA SER A 178 0.28 1.00 -7.32
C SER A 178 0.73 1.82 -6.10
N PRO A 179 -0.14 2.64 -5.54
CA PRO A 179 0.13 3.41 -4.33
C PRO A 179 0.14 2.58 -3.04
N PHE A 180 -0.60 1.47 -3.01
CA PHE A 180 -0.65 0.54 -1.87
C PHE A 180 -0.63 -0.89 -2.39
N ALA A 181 0.54 -1.51 -2.34
CA ALA A 181 0.78 -2.80 -2.97
C ALA A 181 1.08 -3.90 -1.95
N PHE A 182 0.41 -5.03 -2.10
CA PHE A 182 0.75 -6.25 -1.36
C PHE A 182 2.03 -6.85 -1.94
N THR A 183 3.00 -7.16 -1.09
CA THR A 183 4.33 -7.65 -1.50
C THR A 183 4.69 -8.94 -0.77
N GLY A 184 3.79 -9.91 -0.80
CA GLY A 184 3.97 -11.27 -0.30
C GLY A 184 3.52 -11.48 1.14
N ASN A 185 3.92 -10.63 2.08
CA ASN A 185 3.53 -10.73 3.50
C ASN A 185 3.39 -9.38 4.20
N LYS A 186 3.25 -8.31 3.43
CA LYS A 186 3.11 -6.93 3.89
C LYS A 186 2.56 -6.06 2.77
N PHE A 187 2.11 -4.88 3.12
CA PHE A 187 1.80 -3.83 2.16
C PHE A 187 2.93 -2.80 2.10
N GLU A 188 3.15 -2.23 0.94
CA GLU A 188 3.98 -1.05 0.72
C GLU A 188 3.10 0.15 0.39
N PHE A 189 3.12 1.19 1.21
CA PHE A 189 2.54 2.48 0.89
C PHE A 189 3.60 3.37 0.25
N ARG A 190 3.42 3.73 -1.03
CA ARG A 190 4.44 4.33 -1.89
C ARG A 190 4.25 5.81 -2.16
N MET A 191 3.22 6.42 -1.58
CA MET A 191 2.86 7.82 -1.86
C MET A 191 3.66 8.82 -1.03
N VAL A 192 4.39 8.40 0.00
CA VAL A 192 5.06 9.32 0.93
C VAL A 192 6.16 10.11 0.23
N GLY A 193 6.16 11.42 0.41
CA GLY A 193 7.18 12.32 -0.11
C GLY A 193 8.53 12.12 0.56
N SER A 194 9.63 12.42 -0.16
CA SER A 194 10.99 12.24 0.37
C SER A 194 11.32 13.12 1.57
N SER A 195 10.71 14.30 1.67
CA SER A 195 10.88 15.22 2.80
C SER A 195 9.93 14.92 3.97
N ASP A 196 8.90 14.11 3.75
CA ASP A 196 7.89 13.82 4.76
C ASP A 196 8.33 12.74 5.74
N SER A 197 7.72 12.76 6.92
CA SER A 197 7.78 11.65 7.87
C SER A 197 6.81 10.54 7.46
N ILE A 198 7.23 9.27 7.61
CA ILE A 198 6.33 8.13 7.47
C ILE A 198 5.33 8.01 8.62
N GLY A 199 5.49 8.80 9.69
CA GLY A 199 4.63 8.77 10.86
C GLY A 199 3.17 9.08 10.54
N SER A 200 2.90 10.08 9.68
CA SER A 200 1.52 10.45 9.32
C SER A 200 0.78 9.32 8.57
N PRO A 201 1.30 8.77 7.47
CA PRO A 201 0.62 7.66 6.80
C PRO A 201 0.52 6.41 7.67
N THR A 202 1.54 6.08 8.44
CA THR A 202 1.50 4.92 9.34
C THR A 202 0.42 5.07 10.42
N THR A 203 0.29 6.27 11.01
CA THR A 203 -0.78 6.57 11.98
C THR A 203 -2.15 6.40 11.32
N THR A 204 -2.32 6.93 10.10
CA THR A 204 -3.57 6.80 9.36
C THR A 204 -3.90 5.33 9.06
N ILE A 205 -2.93 4.57 8.52
CA ILE A 205 -3.14 3.14 8.22
C ILE A 205 -3.53 2.37 9.49
N ASN A 206 -2.82 2.59 10.60
CA ASN A 206 -3.12 1.91 11.86
C ASN A 206 -4.52 2.26 12.37
N ALA A 207 -4.93 3.53 12.32
CA ALA A 207 -6.24 3.96 12.80
C ALA A 207 -7.38 3.36 11.97
N ILE A 208 -7.30 3.45 10.64
CA ILE A 208 -8.36 2.93 9.75
C ILE A 208 -8.48 1.41 9.81
N VAL A 209 -7.35 0.70 9.95
CA VAL A 209 -7.38 -0.77 10.09
C VAL A 209 -7.88 -1.19 11.47
N ALA A 210 -7.52 -0.44 12.53
CA ALA A 210 -8.05 -0.69 13.88
C ALA A 210 -9.58 -0.53 13.91
N GLU A 211 -10.14 0.50 13.26
CA GLU A 211 -11.59 0.68 13.15
C GLU A 211 -12.24 -0.52 12.46
N ALA A 212 -11.68 -0.98 11.33
CA ALA A 212 -12.21 -2.15 10.61
C ALA A 212 -12.13 -3.43 11.44
N PHE A 213 -11.06 -3.62 12.22
CA PHE A 213 -10.92 -4.77 13.11
C PHE A 213 -11.90 -4.71 14.29
N CYS A 214 -12.12 -3.54 14.89
CA CYS A 214 -13.12 -3.38 15.96
C CYS A 214 -14.52 -3.74 15.44
N GLU A 215 -14.91 -3.23 14.27
CA GLU A 215 -16.20 -3.57 13.68
C GLU A 215 -16.33 -5.07 13.37
N ALA A 216 -15.26 -5.69 12.83
CA ALA A 216 -15.25 -7.13 12.57
C ALA A 216 -15.37 -7.92 13.87
N ALA A 217 -14.63 -7.55 14.92
CA ALA A 217 -14.68 -8.19 16.22
C ALA A 217 -16.07 -8.11 16.84
N ASP A 218 -16.68 -6.91 16.87
CA ASP A 218 -18.03 -6.72 17.41
C ASP A 218 -19.06 -7.62 16.71
N ARG A 219 -18.94 -7.78 15.38
CA ARG A 219 -19.85 -8.63 14.59
C ARG A 219 -19.64 -10.10 14.86
N LEU A 220 -18.39 -10.54 14.99
CA LEU A 220 -18.06 -11.95 15.29
C LEU A 220 -18.45 -12.33 16.72
N GLU A 221 -18.23 -11.45 17.68
CA GLU A 221 -18.69 -11.65 19.07
C GLU A 221 -20.22 -11.75 19.15
N ALA A 222 -20.94 -10.90 18.40
CA ALA A 222 -22.40 -10.93 18.34
C ALA A 222 -22.97 -12.21 17.71
N ALA A 223 -22.23 -12.88 16.83
CA ALA A 223 -22.65 -14.13 16.20
C ALA A 223 -22.62 -15.33 17.17
N GLY A 224 -21.77 -15.27 18.20
CA GLY A 224 -21.57 -16.33 19.17
C GLY A 224 -20.82 -17.55 18.64
N GLU A 225 -20.40 -18.43 19.53
CA GLU A 225 -19.54 -19.58 19.20
C GLU A 225 -20.16 -20.54 18.18
N GLU A 226 -21.46 -20.78 18.26
CA GLU A 226 -22.16 -21.74 17.36
C GLU A 226 -22.19 -21.30 15.90
N ASN A 227 -22.14 -19.99 15.65
CA ASN A 227 -22.22 -19.42 14.30
C ASN A 227 -20.92 -18.74 13.85
N PHE A 228 -19.85 -18.88 14.63
CA PHE A 228 -18.61 -18.12 14.43
C PHE A 228 -18.01 -18.35 13.04
N ASP A 229 -17.82 -19.59 12.61
CA ASP A 229 -17.22 -19.91 11.32
C ASP A 229 -18.05 -19.37 10.15
N MET A 230 -19.37 -19.48 10.23
CA MET A 230 -20.27 -18.93 9.21
C MET A 230 -20.19 -17.41 9.19
N ALA A 231 -20.17 -16.77 10.34
CA ALA A 231 -20.05 -15.32 10.45
C ALA A 231 -18.73 -14.79 9.87
N VAL A 232 -17.62 -15.53 10.07
CA VAL A 232 -16.32 -15.19 9.45
C VAL A 232 -16.40 -15.25 7.94
N HIS A 233 -16.96 -16.32 7.37
CA HIS A 233 -17.12 -16.45 5.91
C HIS A 233 -18.02 -15.36 5.33
N ASP A 234 -19.16 -15.08 5.96
CA ASP A 234 -20.09 -14.04 5.54
C ASP A 234 -19.43 -12.66 5.58
N LEU A 235 -18.66 -12.38 6.63
CA LEU A 235 -17.95 -11.12 6.80
C LEU A 235 -16.89 -10.92 5.73
N ILE A 236 -16.07 -11.94 5.45
CA ILE A 236 -15.07 -11.90 4.37
C ILE A 236 -15.75 -11.60 3.04
N LYS A 237 -16.80 -12.35 2.69
CA LYS A 237 -17.54 -12.17 1.45
C LYS A 237 -18.16 -10.78 1.34
N GLU A 238 -18.79 -10.30 2.40
CA GLU A 238 -19.41 -8.98 2.45
C GLU A 238 -18.37 -7.87 2.22
N TYR A 239 -17.26 -7.89 2.97
CA TYR A 239 -16.23 -6.86 2.86
C TYR A 239 -15.55 -6.90 1.50
N MET A 240 -15.20 -8.07 0.98
CA MET A 240 -14.61 -8.19 -0.36
C MET A 240 -15.58 -7.68 -1.44
N THR A 241 -16.86 -8.04 -1.36
CA THR A 241 -17.88 -7.60 -2.34
C THR A 241 -18.09 -6.10 -2.29
N ALA A 242 -18.23 -5.52 -1.11
CA ALA A 242 -18.53 -4.10 -0.95
C ALA A 242 -17.33 -3.19 -1.33
N HIS A 243 -16.11 -3.66 -1.10
CA HIS A 243 -14.91 -2.82 -1.17
C HIS A 243 -13.94 -3.19 -2.31
N GLN A 244 -14.26 -4.18 -3.17
CA GLN A 244 -13.43 -4.54 -4.32
C GLN A 244 -13.15 -3.39 -5.30
N ARG A 245 -13.93 -2.33 -5.27
CA ARG A 245 -13.76 -1.16 -6.14
C ARG A 245 -12.40 -0.48 -6.00
N ILE A 246 -11.72 -0.64 -4.84
CA ILE A 246 -10.39 -0.08 -4.56
C ILE A 246 -9.27 -0.93 -5.20
N LEU A 247 -9.56 -2.20 -5.59
CA LEU A 247 -8.58 -3.10 -6.16
C LEU A 247 -8.28 -2.70 -7.61
N PHE A 248 -6.99 -2.56 -7.93
CA PHE A 248 -6.56 -2.22 -9.27
C PHE A 248 -5.15 -2.77 -9.56
N ASN A 249 -5.06 -3.64 -10.56
CA ASN A 249 -3.81 -4.28 -10.99
C ASN A 249 -3.26 -3.72 -12.32
N GLY A 250 -3.91 -2.69 -12.88
CA GLY A 250 -3.52 -2.10 -14.16
C GLY A 250 -2.46 -1.00 -14.05
N ASP A 251 -2.20 -0.33 -15.16
CA ASP A 251 -1.31 0.83 -15.23
C ASP A 251 -1.96 2.07 -14.61
N GLY A 252 -1.46 2.46 -13.43
CA GLY A 252 -1.95 3.64 -12.68
C GLY A 252 -1.62 4.98 -13.33
N TYR A 253 -0.74 5.03 -14.35
CA TYR A 253 -0.42 6.27 -15.08
C TYR A 253 -1.38 6.57 -16.22
N SER A 254 -2.22 5.62 -16.58
CA SER A 254 -3.15 5.79 -17.69
C SER A 254 -4.24 6.81 -17.36
N LYS A 255 -4.63 7.62 -18.35
CA LYS A 255 -5.78 8.53 -18.21
C LYS A 255 -7.11 7.77 -18.09
N GLU A 256 -7.12 6.55 -18.57
CA GLU A 256 -8.24 5.61 -18.44
C GLU A 256 -8.46 5.24 -16.98
N TRP A 257 -7.37 5.06 -16.20
CA TRP A 257 -7.47 4.79 -14.77
C TRP A 257 -8.12 5.95 -13.99
N GLU A 258 -7.75 7.18 -14.27
CA GLU A 258 -8.36 8.34 -13.61
C GLU A 258 -9.88 8.38 -13.82
N LYS A 259 -10.34 8.16 -15.07
CA LYS A 259 -11.76 8.09 -15.39
C LYS A 259 -12.45 6.90 -14.72
N GLU A 260 -11.79 5.75 -14.70
CA GLU A 260 -12.30 4.54 -14.06
C GLU A 260 -12.41 4.71 -12.54
N ALA A 261 -11.41 5.33 -11.90
CA ALA A 261 -11.44 5.64 -10.48
C ALA A 261 -12.62 6.55 -10.11
N GLN A 262 -12.87 7.58 -10.93
CA GLN A 262 -14.04 8.45 -10.76
C GLN A 262 -15.34 7.67 -10.94
N ARG A 263 -15.43 6.79 -11.96
CA ARG A 263 -16.61 5.93 -12.19
C ARG A 263 -16.87 4.99 -11.01
N ARG A 264 -15.81 4.48 -10.37
CA ARG A 264 -15.89 3.64 -9.17
C ARG A 264 -16.21 4.43 -7.90
N GLY A 265 -16.25 5.77 -7.96
CA GLY A 265 -16.48 6.66 -6.81
C GLY A 265 -15.28 6.71 -5.85
N LEU A 266 -14.08 6.45 -6.35
CA LEU A 266 -12.86 6.62 -5.55
C LEU A 266 -12.48 8.09 -5.43
N PRO A 267 -11.93 8.54 -4.29
CA PRO A 267 -11.44 9.91 -4.14
C PRO A 267 -10.29 10.20 -5.12
N VAL A 268 -10.43 11.24 -5.90
CA VAL A 268 -9.41 11.73 -6.83
C VAL A 268 -8.98 13.12 -6.36
N PHE A 269 -7.87 13.19 -5.64
CA PHE A 269 -7.33 14.44 -5.09
C PHE A 269 -5.98 14.74 -5.75
N PRO A 270 -5.95 15.51 -6.85
CA PRO A 270 -4.72 15.82 -7.56
C PRO A 270 -3.75 16.64 -6.71
N GLY A 271 -4.25 17.49 -5.83
CA GLY A 271 -3.44 18.35 -4.99
C GLY A 271 -3.76 18.29 -3.51
N MET A 272 -2.86 18.86 -2.71
CA MET A 272 -2.99 18.96 -1.25
C MET A 272 -4.28 19.69 -0.86
N ILE A 273 -4.63 20.77 -1.55
CA ILE A 273 -5.82 21.58 -1.24
C ILE A 273 -7.08 20.75 -1.35
N ASP A 274 -7.18 19.91 -2.42
CA ASP A 274 -8.34 19.07 -2.66
C ASP A 274 -8.57 18.02 -1.55
N SER A 275 -7.51 17.66 -0.84
CA SER A 275 -7.54 16.65 0.21
C SER A 275 -7.78 17.21 1.63
N VAL A 276 -7.72 18.53 1.83
CA VAL A 276 -7.80 19.14 3.18
C VAL A 276 -9.16 18.91 3.83
N GLU A 277 -10.23 18.98 3.06
CA GLU A 277 -11.59 18.77 3.57
C GLU A 277 -11.81 17.37 4.16
N ALA A 278 -11.02 16.38 3.74
CA ALA A 278 -11.11 15.03 4.28
C ALA A 278 -10.89 14.98 5.80
N LEU A 279 -10.07 15.90 6.36
CA LEU A 279 -9.78 15.97 7.79
C LEU A 279 -10.94 16.52 8.65
N THR A 280 -11.89 17.22 8.03
CA THR A 280 -13.01 17.88 8.73
C THR A 280 -14.33 17.12 8.59
N THR A 281 -14.30 15.96 7.96
CA THR A 281 -15.48 15.10 7.83
C THR A 281 -15.83 14.46 9.18
N ASP A 282 -17.13 14.21 9.40
CA ASP A 282 -17.59 13.47 10.60
C ASP A 282 -16.90 12.10 10.72
N LYS A 283 -16.59 11.47 9.58
CA LYS A 283 -15.85 10.22 9.51
C LYS A 283 -14.45 10.36 10.09
N ALA A 284 -13.71 11.38 9.67
CA ALA A 284 -12.37 11.65 10.18
C ALA A 284 -12.37 12.01 11.68
N ILE A 285 -13.32 12.82 12.11
CA ILE A 285 -13.46 13.24 13.52
C ILE A 285 -13.75 12.03 14.44
N ARG A 286 -14.48 11.03 13.96
CA ARG A 286 -14.74 9.81 14.75
C ARG A 286 -13.57 8.86 14.78
N LEU A 287 -12.75 8.86 13.73
CA LEU A 287 -11.59 7.98 13.61
C LEU A 287 -10.45 8.40 14.56
N TYR A 288 -10.23 9.71 14.71
CA TYR A 288 -9.17 10.30 15.53
C TYR A 288 -9.68 10.85 16.87
#